data_678468c75d09b76a24aca624e53afdc7
#
_entry.id   678468c75d09b76a24aca624e53afdc7
#
_cell.length_a   1.000
_cell.length_b   1.000
_cell.length_c   1.000
_cell.angle_alpha   90.00
_cell.angle_beta   90.00
_cell.angle_gamma   90.00
#
_symmetry.space_group_name_H-M   'P 1'
#
loop_
_entity.id
_entity.type
_entity.pdbx_description
1 polymer ?
#
loop_
_entity_poly.entity_id
_entity_poly.type
_entity_poly.pdbx_seq_one_letter_code
_entity_poly.pdbx_strand_id
1 'polypeptide(L)'
;MGLREHRGTLTLSVGLAGVLALVMNLGCDIERRKSDAELGLNPQQAAGRKVYDAECARCHEPYSTRSKKGPGLKGMFQNKYLSQSGLPANDDRVSDIIRLGRKEMPAYGPKPGDKDIQDLLAYLHTL
;
A
#
# COMPACT_ATOMS: atom_id res chain seq x y z
N MET A 1 33.51 50.73 -38.60
CA MET A 1 33.10 51.10 -37.24
C MET A 1 31.67 50.60 -37.05
N GLY A 2 31.30 49.66 -36.32
CA GLY A 2 31.79 48.81 -35.29
C GLY A 2 30.64 47.87 -35.00
N LEU A 3 30.76 46.60 -35.43
CA LEU A 3 29.79 45.57 -35.05
C LEU A 3 30.25 44.99 -33.71
N ARG A 4 29.60 45.39 -32.63
CA ARG A 4 29.87 44.87 -31.29
C ARG A 4 28.59 44.32 -30.65
N GLU A 5 28.67 43.03 -30.37
CA GLU A 5 28.16 42.33 -29.22
C GLU A 5 26.64 42.20 -29.01
N HIS A 6 26.07 41.13 -29.54
CA HIS A 6 24.90 40.48 -28.96
C HIS A 6 25.09 38.97 -28.76
N ARG A 7 26.32 38.49 -28.44
CA ARG A 7 26.57 37.06 -28.23
C ARG A 7 26.44 36.58 -26.78
N GLY A 8 26.27 37.50 -25.81
CA GLY A 8 26.28 37.14 -24.39
C GLY A 8 24.94 36.77 -23.75
N THR A 9 23.82 37.25 -24.29
CA THR A 9 22.51 37.10 -23.65
C THR A 9 21.77 35.84 -24.06
N LEU A 10 22.11 35.23 -25.22
CA LEU A 10 21.41 34.06 -25.72
C LEU A 10 21.81 32.75 -25.01
N THR A 11 23.06 32.68 -24.55
CA THR A 11 23.60 31.47 -23.89
C THR A 11 23.09 31.32 -22.45
N LEU A 12 22.82 32.46 -21.76
CA LEU A 12 22.34 32.40 -20.38
C LEU A 12 20.87 32.00 -20.29
N SER A 13 20.05 32.43 -21.27
CA SER A 13 18.62 32.08 -21.31
C SER A 13 18.38 30.59 -21.66
N VAL A 14 19.22 30.00 -22.51
CA VAL A 14 19.13 28.56 -22.84
C VAL A 14 19.51 27.70 -21.63
N GLY A 15 20.52 28.11 -20.86
CA GLY A 15 20.92 27.40 -19.63
C GLY A 15 19.83 27.39 -18.55
N LEU A 16 19.17 28.52 -18.33
CA LEU A 16 18.13 28.66 -17.32
C LEU A 16 16.86 27.87 -17.70
N ALA A 17 16.46 27.86 -18.98
CA ALA A 17 15.34 27.06 -19.46
C ALA A 17 15.60 25.54 -19.35
N GLY A 18 16.84 25.11 -19.63
CA GLY A 18 17.25 23.71 -19.49
C GLY A 18 17.22 23.21 -18.03
N VAL A 19 17.69 24.03 -17.09
CA VAL A 19 17.66 23.70 -15.66
C VAL A 19 16.23 23.65 -15.12
N LEU A 20 15.36 24.57 -15.55
CA LEU A 20 13.96 24.59 -15.14
C LEU A 20 13.19 23.36 -15.66
N ALA A 21 13.46 22.94 -16.90
CA ALA A 21 12.86 21.72 -17.47
C ALA A 21 13.32 20.44 -16.76
N LEU A 22 14.56 20.40 -16.26
CA LEU A 22 15.10 19.24 -15.54
C LEU A 22 14.47 19.10 -14.14
N VAL A 23 14.17 20.20 -13.47
CA VAL A 23 13.55 20.20 -12.12
C VAL A 23 12.09 19.74 -12.18
N MET A 24 11.38 19.97 -13.28
CA MET A 24 9.98 19.55 -13.44
C MET A 24 9.83 18.01 -13.61
N ASN A 25 10.91 17.27 -13.89
CA ASN A 25 10.87 15.82 -14.00
C ASN A 25 11.20 15.08 -12.69
N LEU A 26 11.52 15.80 -11.61
CA LEU A 26 11.64 15.26 -10.25
C LEU A 26 10.27 15.21 -9.56
N GLY A 27 9.19 14.90 -10.30
CA GLY A 27 7.91 14.54 -9.73
C GLY A 27 8.12 13.32 -8.84
N CYS A 28 7.84 13.44 -7.53
CA CYS A 28 7.72 12.29 -6.66
C CYS A 28 6.77 11.32 -7.33
N ASP A 29 7.26 10.14 -7.69
CA ASP A 29 6.43 9.02 -8.15
C ASP A 29 5.62 8.54 -6.95
N ILE A 30 4.53 9.27 -6.66
CA ILE A 30 3.56 8.86 -5.65
C ILE A 30 2.87 7.65 -6.27
N GLU A 31 3.33 6.45 -5.88
CA GLU A 31 2.72 5.20 -6.28
C GLU A 31 1.22 5.27 -5.98
N ARG A 32 0.44 5.57 -7.01
CA ARG A 32 -1.01 5.74 -6.90
C ARG A 32 -1.62 4.41 -6.50
N ARG A 33 -2.28 4.38 -5.38
CA ARG A 33 -3.02 3.22 -4.91
C ARG A 33 -4.06 2.80 -5.96
N LYS A 34 -3.97 1.56 -6.45
CA LYS A 34 -4.90 1.00 -7.44
C LYS A 34 -6.33 1.02 -6.90
N SER A 35 -7.29 1.34 -7.77
CA SER A 35 -8.72 1.24 -7.47
C SER A 35 -9.18 -0.22 -7.34
N ASP A 36 -10.37 -0.44 -6.78
CA ASP A 36 -10.94 -1.79 -6.66
C ASP A 36 -11.13 -2.44 -8.04
N ALA A 37 -11.54 -1.65 -9.05
CA ALA A 37 -11.69 -2.12 -10.42
C ALA A 37 -10.35 -2.54 -11.06
N GLU A 38 -9.27 -1.77 -10.83
CA GLU A 38 -7.92 -2.10 -11.31
C GLU A 38 -7.36 -3.35 -10.64
N LEU A 39 -7.82 -3.67 -9.43
CA LEU A 39 -7.45 -4.89 -8.70
C LEU A 39 -8.36 -6.07 -9.03
N GLY A 40 -9.43 -5.87 -9.81
CA GLY A 40 -10.42 -6.89 -10.15
C GLY A 40 -11.21 -7.42 -8.93
N LEU A 41 -11.39 -6.59 -7.90
CA LEU A 41 -12.07 -7.00 -6.69
C LEU A 41 -13.57 -7.14 -6.93
N ASN A 42 -14.15 -8.24 -6.46
CA ASN A 42 -15.60 -8.39 -6.38
C ASN A 42 -16.19 -7.51 -5.24
N PRO A 43 -17.52 -7.35 -5.15
CA PRO A 43 -18.14 -6.48 -4.12
C PRO A 43 -17.77 -6.85 -2.69
N GLN A 44 -17.65 -8.15 -2.37
CA GLN A 44 -17.26 -8.62 -1.04
C GLN A 44 -15.81 -8.26 -0.73
N GLN A 45 -14.90 -8.50 -1.65
CA GLN A 45 -13.48 -8.15 -1.53
C GLN A 45 -13.28 -6.64 -1.42
N ALA A 46 -14.04 -5.84 -2.16
CA ALA A 46 -14.03 -4.38 -2.06
C ALA A 46 -14.54 -3.90 -0.68
N ALA A 47 -15.56 -4.55 -0.13
CA ALA A 47 -16.01 -4.29 1.24
C ALA A 47 -14.90 -4.64 2.25
N GLY A 48 -14.28 -5.80 2.11
CA GLY A 48 -13.16 -6.23 2.96
C GLY A 48 -11.95 -5.30 2.88
N ARG A 49 -11.65 -4.76 1.69
CA ARG A 49 -10.62 -3.74 1.51
C ARG A 49 -10.90 -2.48 2.32
N LYS A 50 -12.15 -2.04 2.41
CA LYS A 50 -12.53 -0.88 3.24
C LYS A 50 -12.27 -1.15 4.73
N VAL A 51 -12.61 -2.35 5.20
CA VAL A 51 -12.28 -2.78 6.58
C VAL A 51 -10.76 -2.79 6.78
N TYR A 52 -10.01 -3.37 5.84
CA TYR A 52 -8.55 -3.38 5.90
C TYR A 52 -7.97 -1.96 6.00
N ASP A 53 -8.46 -1.04 5.18
CA ASP A 53 -7.99 0.34 5.15
C ASP A 53 -8.23 1.08 6.46
N ALA A 54 -9.39 0.86 7.08
CA ALA A 54 -9.76 1.49 8.32
C ALA A 54 -8.96 0.94 9.51
N GLU A 55 -8.77 -0.38 9.58
CA GLU A 55 -8.31 -1.04 10.79
C GLU A 55 -6.87 -1.57 10.70
N CYS A 56 -6.43 -2.02 9.53
CA CYS A 56 -5.20 -2.81 9.37
C CYS A 56 -4.04 -2.03 8.73
N ALA A 57 -4.35 -1.14 7.77
CA ALA A 57 -3.36 -0.47 6.92
C ALA A 57 -2.32 0.36 7.69
N ARG A 58 -2.65 0.80 8.90
CA ARG A 58 -1.72 1.54 9.76
C ARG A 58 -0.51 0.69 10.18
N CYS A 59 -0.71 -0.61 10.31
CA CYS A 59 0.30 -1.53 10.82
C CYS A 59 0.78 -2.56 9.80
N HIS A 60 -0.01 -2.86 8.78
CA HIS A 60 0.29 -3.88 7.77
C HIS A 60 0.42 -3.31 6.37
N GLU A 61 1.28 -3.91 5.55
CA GLU A 61 1.39 -3.63 4.11
C GLU A 61 0.68 -4.73 3.31
N PRO A 62 -0.30 -4.39 2.44
CA PRO A 62 -1.09 -5.40 1.75
C PRO A 62 -0.30 -6.09 0.63
N TYR A 63 0.48 -5.33 -0.13
CA TYR A 63 1.13 -5.82 -1.36
C TYR A 63 2.64 -6.04 -1.20
N SER A 64 3.13 -6.11 0.03
CA SER A 64 4.54 -6.34 0.33
C SER A 64 4.71 -7.43 1.39
N THR A 65 5.83 -8.13 1.33
CA THR A 65 6.28 -9.04 2.38
C THR A 65 7.07 -8.32 3.47
N ARG A 66 7.40 -7.03 3.27
CA ARG A 66 8.13 -6.22 4.26
C ARG A 66 7.24 -5.91 5.45
N SER A 67 7.80 -6.05 6.64
CA SER A 67 7.12 -5.64 7.88
C SER A 67 7.09 -4.12 8.01
N LYS A 68 6.00 -3.61 8.57
CA LYS A 68 5.82 -2.25 9.07
C LYS A 68 5.81 -2.33 10.60
N LYS A 69 4.70 -2.04 11.28
CA LYS A 69 4.51 -2.40 12.69
C LYS A 69 4.14 -3.87 12.84
N GLY A 70 3.37 -4.39 11.90
CA GLY A 70 3.04 -5.79 11.74
C GLY A 70 3.67 -6.39 10.47
N PRO A 71 3.54 -7.69 10.24
CA PRO A 71 4.06 -8.35 9.04
C PRO A 71 3.38 -7.83 7.77
N GLY A 72 4.11 -7.85 6.65
CA GLY A 72 3.52 -7.68 5.33
C GLY A 72 2.60 -8.86 5.02
N LEU A 73 1.50 -8.59 4.30
CA LEU A 73 0.43 -9.58 4.09
C LEU A 73 0.41 -10.22 2.71
N LYS A 74 1.30 -9.76 1.80
CA LYS A 74 1.38 -10.32 0.45
C LYS A 74 1.60 -11.83 0.51
N GLY A 75 0.71 -12.59 -0.11
CA GLY A 75 0.81 -14.05 -0.23
C GLY A 75 0.62 -14.79 1.09
N MET A 76 0.05 -14.18 2.13
CA MET A 76 -0.05 -14.82 3.45
C MET A 76 -0.83 -16.13 3.43
N PHE A 77 -1.91 -16.24 2.65
CA PHE A 77 -2.69 -17.46 2.51
C PHE A 77 -2.11 -18.46 1.52
N GLN A 78 -1.08 -18.09 0.76
CA GLN A 78 -0.34 -19.01 -0.12
C GLN A 78 0.70 -19.84 0.67
N ASN A 79 1.00 -19.44 1.91
CA ASN A 79 1.90 -20.14 2.79
C ASN A 79 1.14 -21.13 3.68
N LYS A 80 1.80 -22.23 4.06
CA LYS A 80 1.22 -23.20 5.00
C LYS A 80 1.05 -22.63 6.41
N TYR A 81 1.95 -21.73 6.79
CA TYR A 81 1.99 -21.13 8.13
C TYR A 81 2.19 -19.63 8.05
N LEU A 82 1.58 -18.91 8.98
CA LEU A 82 1.76 -17.47 9.17
C LEU A 82 3.20 -17.19 9.66
N SER A 83 3.90 -16.29 8.99
CA SER A 83 5.34 -16.05 9.15
C SER A 83 5.80 -15.71 10.57
N GLN A 84 4.99 -14.96 11.34
CA GLN A 84 5.36 -14.55 12.69
C GLN A 84 4.79 -15.42 13.81
N SER A 85 3.70 -16.11 13.57
CA SER A 85 3.04 -16.90 14.60
C SER A 85 3.34 -18.39 14.51
N GLY A 86 3.72 -18.89 13.31
CA GLY A 86 3.85 -20.31 13.04
C GLY A 86 2.52 -21.06 13.06
N LEU A 87 1.39 -20.36 13.18
CA LEU A 87 0.05 -20.96 13.12
C LEU A 87 -0.32 -21.24 11.67
N PRO A 88 -1.24 -22.20 11.40
CA PRO A 88 -1.76 -22.45 10.06
C PRO A 88 -2.30 -21.15 9.44
N ALA A 89 -2.00 -20.92 8.16
CA ALA A 89 -2.51 -19.77 7.42
C ALA A 89 -3.88 -20.13 6.84
N ASN A 90 -4.91 -20.07 7.66
CA ASN A 90 -6.30 -20.31 7.28
C ASN A 90 -7.23 -19.27 7.93
N ASP A 91 -8.47 -19.22 7.45
CA ASP A 91 -9.46 -18.22 7.85
C ASP A 91 -9.74 -18.25 9.35
N ASP A 92 -9.89 -19.42 9.94
CA ASP A 92 -10.17 -19.57 11.38
C ASP A 92 -9.05 -18.93 12.21
N ARG A 93 -7.80 -19.26 11.91
CA ARG A 93 -6.64 -18.72 12.66
C ARG A 93 -6.42 -17.25 12.45
N VAL A 94 -6.64 -16.76 11.24
CA VAL A 94 -6.54 -15.32 10.95
C VAL A 94 -7.68 -14.57 11.64
N SER A 95 -8.91 -15.08 11.61
CA SER A 95 -10.05 -14.54 12.34
C SER A 95 -9.81 -14.49 13.85
N ASP A 96 -9.31 -15.59 14.44
CA ASP A 96 -8.95 -15.65 15.87
C ASP A 96 -7.92 -14.55 16.23
N ILE A 97 -6.86 -14.43 15.40
CA ILE A 97 -5.82 -13.41 15.63
C ILE A 97 -6.40 -12.00 15.57
N ILE A 98 -7.30 -11.72 14.64
CA ILE A 98 -7.94 -10.40 14.52
C ILE A 98 -8.80 -10.13 15.76
N ARG A 99 -9.62 -11.09 16.18
CA ARG A 99 -10.55 -10.90 17.30
C ARG A 99 -9.86 -10.81 18.66
N LEU A 100 -8.90 -11.68 18.88
CA LEU A 100 -8.26 -11.86 20.19
C LEU A 100 -6.97 -11.05 20.34
N GLY A 101 -6.44 -10.57 19.22
CA GLY A 101 -5.12 -9.94 19.18
C GLY A 101 -3.98 -10.96 19.35
N ARG A 102 -2.76 -10.53 19.11
CA ARG A 102 -1.56 -11.36 19.35
C ARG A 102 -0.32 -10.49 19.44
N LYS A 103 0.45 -10.65 20.52
CA LYS A 103 1.64 -9.83 20.80
C LYS A 103 1.28 -8.33 20.74
N GLU A 104 1.88 -7.59 19.81
CA GLU A 104 1.63 -6.15 19.63
C GLU A 104 0.38 -5.84 18.80
N MET A 105 -0.25 -6.84 18.17
CA MET A 105 -1.49 -6.67 17.45
C MET A 105 -2.64 -6.57 18.45
N PRO A 106 -3.40 -5.47 18.49
CA PRO A 106 -4.51 -5.31 19.42
C PRO A 106 -5.64 -6.29 19.10
N ALA A 107 -6.43 -6.62 20.12
CA ALA A 107 -7.68 -7.34 19.94
C ALA A 107 -8.76 -6.39 19.41
N TYR A 108 -9.42 -6.78 18.34
CA TYR A 108 -10.52 -6.00 17.77
C TYR A 108 -11.88 -6.41 18.34
N GLY A 109 -11.96 -7.55 19.04
CA GLY A 109 -13.17 -7.99 19.74
C GLY A 109 -14.39 -8.12 18.82
N PRO A 110 -15.54 -7.51 19.21
CA PRO A 110 -16.79 -7.60 18.44
C PRO A 110 -16.84 -6.64 17.23
N LYS A 111 -15.89 -5.74 17.09
CA LYS A 111 -15.73 -4.85 15.93
C LYS A 111 -14.32 -5.02 15.36
N PRO A 112 -14.17 -5.30 14.04
CA PRO A 112 -15.24 -5.48 13.03
C PRO A 112 -16.18 -6.67 13.33
N GLY A 113 -17.42 -6.58 12.87
CA GLY A 113 -18.43 -7.64 13.07
C GLY A 113 -18.15 -8.89 12.24
N ASP A 114 -18.96 -9.94 12.41
CA ASP A 114 -18.73 -11.21 11.71
C ASP A 114 -18.72 -11.06 10.19
N LYS A 115 -19.66 -10.25 9.66
CA LYS A 115 -19.70 -9.97 8.22
C LYS A 115 -18.44 -9.22 7.76
N ASP A 116 -18.00 -8.24 8.52
CA ASP A 116 -16.80 -7.45 8.17
C ASP A 116 -15.54 -8.33 8.19
N ILE A 117 -15.45 -9.29 9.11
CA ILE A 117 -14.36 -10.28 9.14
C ILE A 117 -14.40 -11.18 7.91
N GLN A 118 -15.58 -11.68 7.51
CA GLN A 118 -15.71 -12.48 6.29
C GLN A 118 -15.31 -11.69 5.04
N ASP A 119 -15.76 -10.44 4.92
CA ASP A 119 -15.40 -9.57 3.81
C ASP A 119 -13.88 -9.27 3.83
N LEU A 120 -13.32 -9.02 5.00
CA LEU A 120 -11.88 -8.80 5.19
C LEU A 120 -11.07 -10.03 4.75
N LEU A 121 -11.45 -11.23 5.19
CA LEU A 121 -10.79 -12.48 4.77
C LEU A 121 -10.85 -12.66 3.26
N ALA A 122 -12.01 -12.40 2.63
CA ALA A 122 -12.15 -12.44 1.18
C ALA A 122 -11.19 -11.47 0.47
N TYR A 123 -10.94 -10.30 1.03
CA TYR A 123 -9.92 -9.37 0.51
C TYR A 123 -8.50 -9.89 0.76
N LEU A 124 -8.19 -10.38 1.95
CA LEU A 124 -6.86 -10.89 2.29
C LEU A 124 -6.42 -12.06 1.40
N HIS A 125 -7.37 -12.87 0.92
CA HIS A 125 -7.10 -13.93 -0.07
C HIS A 125 -6.66 -13.40 -1.44
N THR A 126 -6.84 -12.11 -1.73
CA THR A 126 -6.38 -11.49 -2.99
C THR A 126 -4.95 -10.99 -2.96
N LEU A 127 -4.29 -11.02 -1.81
CA LEU A 127 -2.98 -10.42 -1.59
C LEU A 127 -1.79 -11.30 -1.98
#